data_3ec0bdc177d38e12984e003ebf4ed984
#
_entry.id   3ec0bdc177d38e12984e003ebf4ed984
#
_cell.length_a   1.000
_cell.length_b   1.000
_cell.length_c   1.000
_cell.angle_alpha   90.00
_cell.angle_beta   90.00
_cell.angle_gamma   90.00
#
_symmetry.space_group_name_H-M   'P 1'
#
loop_
_entity.id
_entity.type
_entity.pdbx_description
1 polymer ?
#
loop_
_entity_poly.entity_id
_entity_poly.type
_entity_poly.pdbx_seq_one_letter_code
_entity_poly.pdbx_strand_id
1 'polypeptide(L)'
;MKYVFTLISLLFTTTLSAQECQTIRLFHEVTFYDGYQAEVVDKEVKDGILRHSNSLYAVKMTPRQLDAFGDSVCMEVNIRACCDNYDRIGNINLVFVPKGLDAYAPDSVQRIELGRFITPFMDKNKQPDMVPYLYNTDYLSYIFHDRNLRKKYDFWIEFSLFGVPYAAQKEIKGCEGRIDTFYGTLAFVTSRPSRALTTSNVLVPIVTKKLGNYGSNLNNYQENATDTIGKTVKTYPFYVPKGVKDAQIVLVTSNHGANRDGEEYNRRWHYVYVDGQLVTSYIPGRPTCEPYRRYNTQRNGIYGRMPQPNYAWQSFSNWCPGDAIDNRILPLGSFKAGKHTLTISVPEAQFAEKQGDIPVSAFFQGLTRGKLPIRKEEQKEPELQTGITFDGTIISRIESEQSIYFIELCNAEGKQMFYSVKPMPIDLTHFDKGVYLLNIYLFDGVVDTHKIEKK
;
A
#
# COMPACT_ATOMS: atom_id res chain seq x y z
N MET A 1 -27.88 42.62 53.70
CA MET A 1 -26.95 42.75 52.56
C MET A 1 -26.57 41.38 52.11
N LYS A 2 -27.15 40.89 50.99
CA LYS A 2 -26.85 39.61 50.40
C LYS A 2 -25.96 39.85 49.18
N TYR A 3 -24.73 39.34 49.20
CA TYR A 3 -23.84 39.40 48.04
C TYR A 3 -24.14 38.20 47.14
N VAL A 4 -24.55 38.48 45.87
CA VAL A 4 -24.71 37.49 44.82
C VAL A 4 -23.36 37.45 44.09
N PHE A 5 -22.65 36.30 44.15
CA PHE A 5 -21.49 36.01 43.32
C PHE A 5 -21.97 35.42 41.98
N THR A 6 -21.81 36.19 40.93
CA THR A 6 -22.04 35.73 39.55
C THR A 6 -20.78 35.04 39.05
N LEU A 7 -20.83 33.72 38.91
CA LEU A 7 -19.75 32.92 38.32
C LEU A 7 -19.86 33.09 36.79
N ILE A 8 -18.93 33.83 36.20
CA ILE A 8 -18.78 33.89 34.72
C ILE A 8 -17.96 32.66 34.29
N SER A 9 -18.64 31.66 33.76
CA SER A 9 -18.03 30.51 33.09
C SER A 9 -17.55 30.93 31.70
N LEU A 10 -16.23 31.11 31.56
CA LEU A 10 -15.60 31.27 30.24
C LEU A 10 -15.56 29.89 29.57
N LEU A 11 -16.51 29.65 28.67
CA LEU A 11 -16.43 28.53 27.74
C LEU A 11 -15.36 28.87 26.69
N PHE A 12 -14.17 28.32 26.84
CA PHE A 12 -13.21 28.23 25.75
C PHE A 12 -13.73 27.17 24.77
N THR A 13 -14.45 27.60 23.77
CA THR A 13 -14.70 26.79 22.56
C THR A 13 -13.39 26.76 21.77
N THR A 14 -12.58 25.74 21.97
CA THR A 14 -11.54 25.42 21.01
C THR A 14 -12.23 24.91 19.76
N THR A 15 -12.46 25.78 18.79
CA THR A 15 -12.79 25.38 17.44
C THR A 15 -11.56 24.67 16.88
N LEU A 16 -11.55 23.32 16.94
CA LEU A 16 -10.70 22.54 16.03
C LEU A 16 -11.15 22.92 14.63
N SER A 17 -10.37 23.75 13.97
CA SER A 17 -10.52 24.05 12.55
C SER A 17 -10.29 22.72 11.82
N ALA A 18 -11.36 22.08 11.38
CA ALA A 18 -11.27 20.97 10.43
C ALA A 18 -10.53 21.54 9.22
N GLN A 19 -9.31 21.06 8.98
CA GLN A 19 -8.50 21.50 7.85
C GLN A 19 -9.28 21.13 6.59
N GLU A 20 -9.76 22.12 5.83
CA GLU A 20 -10.51 21.88 4.61
C GLU A 20 -9.65 21.09 3.63
N CYS A 21 -10.07 19.86 3.35
CA CYS A 21 -9.46 19.02 2.35
C CYS A 21 -10.09 19.24 0.98
N GLN A 22 -9.31 19.09 -0.07
CA GLN A 22 -9.76 19.14 -1.46
C GLN A 22 -9.39 17.84 -2.18
N THR A 23 -10.21 17.47 -3.15
CA THR A 23 -10.00 16.26 -3.95
C THR A 23 -9.57 16.62 -5.36
N ILE A 24 -8.44 16.07 -5.80
CA ILE A 24 -7.92 16.19 -7.15
C ILE A 24 -8.08 14.83 -7.82
N ARG A 25 -9.17 14.64 -8.59
CA ARG A 25 -9.45 13.40 -9.31
C ARG A 25 -8.75 13.44 -10.67
N LEU A 26 -7.90 12.43 -10.94
CA LEU A 26 -7.15 12.32 -12.19
C LEU A 26 -7.76 11.28 -13.14
N PHE A 27 -8.20 10.15 -12.61
CA PHE A 27 -8.89 9.11 -13.37
C PHE A 27 -10.25 8.83 -12.75
N HIS A 28 -11.24 8.57 -13.58
CA HIS A 28 -12.58 8.21 -13.13
C HIS A 28 -13.11 7.07 -13.97
N GLU A 29 -13.17 5.88 -13.39
CA GLU A 29 -13.66 4.65 -14.00
C GLU A 29 -13.07 4.39 -15.39
N VAL A 30 -11.74 4.61 -15.55
CA VAL A 30 -11.07 4.21 -16.80
C VAL A 30 -11.09 2.70 -16.93
N THR A 31 -11.40 2.22 -18.13
CA THR A 31 -11.50 0.78 -18.41
C THR A 31 -10.14 0.24 -18.79
N PHE A 32 -9.64 -0.76 -18.05
CA PHE A 32 -8.48 -1.56 -18.42
C PHE A 32 -8.92 -2.77 -19.26
N TYR A 33 -8.07 -3.20 -20.16
CA TYR A 33 -8.33 -4.29 -21.09
C TYR A 33 -7.26 -5.38 -20.99
N ASP A 34 -7.47 -6.49 -21.72
CA ASP A 34 -6.56 -7.63 -21.77
C ASP A 34 -5.10 -7.21 -21.96
N GLY A 35 -4.28 -7.43 -20.96
CA GLY A 35 -2.88 -7.02 -20.92
C GLY A 35 -1.95 -7.89 -21.78
N TYR A 36 -2.40 -9.06 -22.24
CA TYR A 36 -1.64 -9.90 -23.16
C TYR A 36 -1.84 -9.49 -24.64
N GLN A 37 -2.89 -8.75 -24.94
CA GLN A 37 -3.06 -8.26 -26.31
C GLN A 37 -2.06 -7.16 -26.63
N ALA A 38 -1.28 -7.36 -27.67
CA ALA A 38 -0.32 -6.36 -28.17
C ALA A 38 -1.04 -5.16 -28.81
N GLU A 39 -2.20 -5.39 -29.42
CA GLU A 39 -3.00 -4.35 -30.04
C GLU A 39 -3.73 -3.55 -28.97
N VAL A 40 -3.51 -2.24 -29.00
CA VAL A 40 -4.20 -1.31 -28.08
C VAL A 40 -5.64 -1.14 -28.56
N VAL A 41 -6.59 -1.33 -27.64
CA VAL A 41 -8.01 -1.20 -27.94
C VAL A 41 -8.33 0.22 -28.41
N ASP A 42 -8.88 0.33 -29.62
CA ASP A 42 -9.34 1.58 -30.22
C ASP A 42 -10.73 1.94 -29.66
N LYS A 43 -10.77 2.40 -28.42
CA LYS A 43 -11.96 2.98 -27.77
C LYS A 43 -11.61 4.35 -27.24
N GLU A 44 -12.55 5.26 -27.36
CA GLU A 44 -12.40 6.61 -26.84
C GLU A 44 -12.00 6.60 -25.37
N VAL A 45 -11.00 7.40 -25.02
CA VAL A 45 -10.63 7.72 -23.63
C VAL A 45 -11.02 9.17 -23.36
N LYS A 46 -11.28 9.47 -22.11
CA LYS A 46 -11.60 10.83 -21.68
C LYS A 46 -10.47 11.80 -22.07
N ASP A 47 -10.84 12.99 -22.49
CA ASP A 47 -9.89 14.06 -22.83
C ASP A 47 -8.81 14.26 -21.77
N GLY A 48 -7.57 14.37 -22.21
CA GLY A 48 -6.40 14.55 -21.35
C GLY A 48 -5.80 13.25 -20.79
N ILE A 49 -6.39 12.09 -21.09
CA ILE A 49 -5.83 10.77 -20.74
C ILE A 49 -5.12 10.19 -21.97
N LEU A 50 -3.86 9.81 -21.78
CA LEU A 50 -3.06 9.10 -22.77
C LEU A 50 -3.09 7.60 -22.44
N ARG A 51 -3.51 6.77 -23.42
CA ARG A 51 -3.45 5.32 -23.33
C ARG A 51 -2.17 4.83 -24.02
N HIS A 52 -1.22 4.31 -23.26
CA HIS A 52 0.00 3.72 -23.79
C HIS A 52 -0.16 2.26 -24.19
N SER A 53 -0.99 1.53 -23.43
CA SER A 53 -1.33 0.12 -23.66
C SER A 53 -2.69 -0.19 -23.02
N ASN A 54 -3.17 -1.41 -23.22
CA ASN A 54 -4.39 -1.91 -22.57
C ASN A 54 -4.33 -1.86 -21.03
N SER A 55 -3.13 -1.82 -20.49
CA SER A 55 -2.85 -1.88 -19.03
C SER A 55 -2.16 -0.62 -18.49
N LEU A 56 -1.94 0.42 -19.29
CA LEU A 56 -1.20 1.62 -18.89
C LEU A 56 -1.82 2.90 -19.44
N TYR A 57 -2.25 3.75 -18.53
CA TYR A 57 -2.78 5.07 -18.81
C TYR A 57 -1.94 6.16 -18.12
N ALA A 58 -1.94 7.35 -18.67
CA ALA A 58 -1.25 8.51 -18.11
C ALA A 58 -2.07 9.79 -18.25
N VAL A 59 -1.91 10.70 -17.29
CA VAL A 59 -2.52 12.03 -17.32
C VAL A 59 -1.51 13.08 -16.92
N LYS A 60 -1.46 14.18 -17.68
CA LYS A 60 -0.61 15.35 -17.40
C LYS A 60 -1.24 16.17 -16.29
N MET A 61 -0.48 16.47 -15.25
CA MET A 61 -0.95 17.35 -14.19
C MET A 61 -0.84 18.81 -14.60
N THR A 62 -1.92 19.54 -14.39
CA THR A 62 -1.94 20.98 -14.67
C THR A 62 -1.22 21.78 -13.56
N PRO A 63 -0.68 22.97 -13.86
CA PRO A 63 -0.10 23.85 -12.84
C PRO A 63 -1.04 24.11 -11.66
N ARG A 64 -2.34 24.31 -11.92
CA ARG A 64 -3.35 24.52 -10.88
C ARG A 64 -3.51 23.32 -9.96
N GLN A 65 -3.49 22.10 -10.51
CA GLN A 65 -3.54 20.89 -9.69
C GLN A 65 -2.27 20.75 -8.83
N LEU A 66 -1.09 21.00 -9.39
CA LEU A 66 0.18 20.96 -8.64
C LEU A 66 0.22 22.00 -7.50
N ASP A 67 -0.31 23.20 -7.73
CA ASP A 67 -0.35 24.27 -6.73
C ASP A 67 -1.36 23.96 -5.60
N ALA A 68 -2.29 23.05 -5.81
CA ALA A 68 -3.32 22.69 -4.85
C ALA A 68 -2.85 21.72 -3.77
N PHE A 69 -1.71 21.02 -3.94
CA PHE A 69 -1.21 20.07 -2.95
C PHE A 69 -0.72 20.76 -1.68
N GLY A 70 -1.27 20.38 -0.54
CA GLY A 70 -0.92 20.86 0.79
C GLY A 70 -0.03 19.90 1.57
N ASP A 71 0.05 20.09 2.88
CA ASP A 71 0.97 19.36 3.75
C ASP A 71 0.57 17.89 3.95
N SER A 72 -0.72 17.59 3.85
CA SER A 72 -1.27 16.24 3.96
C SER A 72 -1.82 15.79 2.61
N VAL A 73 -1.40 14.63 2.15
CA VAL A 73 -1.81 14.06 0.86
C VAL A 73 -2.09 12.57 1.03
N CYS A 74 -3.34 12.18 0.83
CA CYS A 74 -3.75 10.79 0.68
C CYS A 74 -4.02 10.50 -0.80
N MET A 75 -3.35 9.50 -1.36
CA MET A 75 -3.66 8.98 -2.68
C MET A 75 -4.69 7.84 -2.52
N GLU A 76 -5.83 7.98 -3.19
CA GLU A 76 -6.92 7.02 -3.19
C GLU A 76 -7.03 6.35 -4.56
N VAL A 77 -6.90 5.03 -4.57
CA VAL A 77 -7.11 4.20 -5.76
C VAL A 77 -8.31 3.31 -5.51
N ASN A 78 -9.29 3.35 -6.39
CA ASN A 78 -10.46 2.47 -6.32
C ASN A 78 -10.49 1.60 -7.57
N ILE A 79 -10.50 0.28 -7.39
CA ILE A 79 -10.64 -0.70 -8.46
C ILE A 79 -12.02 -1.35 -8.36
N ARG A 80 -12.79 -1.25 -9.46
CA ARG A 80 -14.08 -1.90 -9.56
C ARG A 80 -13.98 -3.12 -10.49
N ALA A 81 -14.64 -4.20 -10.09
CA ALA A 81 -14.67 -5.46 -10.81
C ALA A 81 -15.26 -5.31 -12.22
N CYS A 82 -14.66 -5.98 -13.17
CA CYS A 82 -15.19 -6.20 -14.50
C CYS A 82 -15.00 -7.67 -14.91
N CYS A 83 -14.25 -7.95 -15.95
CA CYS A 83 -14.07 -9.31 -16.46
C CYS A 83 -12.64 -9.85 -16.27
N ASP A 84 -12.05 -9.56 -15.12
CA ASP A 84 -10.94 -10.33 -14.54
C ASP A 84 -11.26 -10.63 -13.08
N ASN A 85 -11.19 -11.89 -12.70
CA ASN A 85 -11.57 -12.39 -11.38
C ASN A 85 -10.37 -12.93 -10.59
N TYR A 86 -9.16 -12.52 -10.95
CA TYR A 86 -7.90 -12.92 -10.29
C TYR A 86 -7.23 -11.75 -9.58
N ASP A 87 -6.28 -12.10 -8.72
CA ASP A 87 -5.34 -11.22 -8.07
C ASP A 87 -4.32 -10.70 -9.09
N ARG A 88 -4.34 -9.40 -9.33
CA ARG A 88 -3.47 -8.73 -10.29
C ARG A 88 -2.70 -7.61 -9.63
N ILE A 89 -1.50 -7.35 -10.13
CA ILE A 89 -0.68 -6.26 -9.67
C ILE A 89 -1.06 -4.99 -10.41
N GLY A 90 -1.40 -3.95 -9.63
CA GLY A 90 -1.54 -2.59 -10.11
C GLY A 90 -0.56 -1.64 -9.43
N ASN A 91 -0.23 -0.53 -10.08
CA ASN A 91 0.59 0.51 -9.48
C ASN A 91 0.34 1.89 -10.07
N ILE A 92 0.71 2.89 -9.28
CA ILE A 92 0.66 4.30 -9.63
C ILE A 92 2.07 4.85 -9.63
N ASN A 93 2.43 5.61 -10.67
CA ASN A 93 3.74 6.24 -10.79
C ASN A 93 3.61 7.75 -11.02
N LEU A 94 4.54 8.51 -10.46
CA LEU A 94 4.84 9.87 -10.89
C LEU A 94 5.94 9.83 -11.93
N VAL A 95 5.67 10.44 -13.09
CA VAL A 95 6.54 10.45 -14.25
C VAL A 95 7.07 11.85 -14.52
N PHE A 96 8.37 11.93 -14.83
CA PHE A 96 9.08 13.17 -15.14
C PHE A 96 9.27 13.28 -16.65
N VAL A 97 8.32 13.91 -17.32
CA VAL A 97 8.34 14.12 -18.77
C VAL A 97 9.04 15.46 -19.06
N PRO A 98 10.01 15.53 -20.00
CA PRO A 98 10.60 16.79 -20.39
C PRO A 98 9.57 17.86 -20.69
N LYS A 99 9.86 19.10 -20.25
CA LYS A 99 8.90 20.22 -20.29
C LYS A 99 8.36 20.47 -21.72
N GLY A 100 7.05 20.64 -21.84
CA GLY A 100 6.39 21.06 -23.07
C GLY A 100 5.97 19.91 -24.01
N LEU A 101 6.15 18.65 -23.60
CA LEU A 101 5.65 17.52 -24.35
C LEU A 101 4.20 17.18 -23.97
N ASP A 102 3.38 16.85 -24.98
CA ASP A 102 1.99 16.42 -24.78
C ASP A 102 1.82 14.90 -24.87
N ALA A 103 2.90 14.18 -25.18
CA ALA A 103 3.00 12.72 -25.14
C ALA A 103 4.45 12.30 -24.91
N TYR A 104 4.67 11.05 -24.52
CA TYR A 104 6.00 10.49 -24.30
C TYR A 104 6.00 8.98 -24.56
N ALA A 105 7.16 8.46 -24.94
CA ALA A 105 7.36 7.01 -24.97
C ALA A 105 7.65 6.53 -23.55
N PRO A 106 6.92 5.54 -23.03
CA PRO A 106 7.05 5.13 -21.63
C PRO A 106 8.47 4.73 -21.20
N ASP A 107 9.29 4.17 -22.10
CA ASP A 107 10.67 3.76 -21.83
C ASP A 107 11.67 4.94 -21.85
N SER A 108 11.25 6.12 -22.30
CA SER A 108 12.12 7.31 -22.45
C SER A 108 12.14 8.22 -21.22
N VAL A 109 11.36 7.92 -20.18
CA VAL A 109 11.13 8.82 -19.04
C VAL A 109 11.53 8.20 -17.71
N GLN A 110 11.90 9.04 -16.76
CA GLN A 110 12.11 8.63 -15.37
C GLN A 110 10.78 8.65 -14.63
N ARG A 111 10.64 7.74 -13.67
CA ARG A 111 9.48 7.66 -12.79
C ARG A 111 9.85 7.22 -11.38
N ILE A 112 8.97 7.53 -10.44
CA ILE A 112 8.95 6.97 -9.09
C ILE A 112 7.60 6.32 -8.85
N GLU A 113 7.60 5.17 -8.17
CA GLU A 113 6.37 4.47 -7.80
C GLU A 113 5.76 5.12 -6.56
N LEU A 114 4.47 5.45 -6.63
CA LEU A 114 3.71 6.08 -5.55
C LEU A 114 2.92 5.08 -4.72
N GLY A 115 2.60 3.92 -5.29
CA GLY A 115 1.86 2.87 -4.63
C GLY A 115 1.70 1.65 -5.54
N ARG A 116 1.68 0.47 -4.92
CA ARG A 116 1.45 -0.83 -5.55
C ARG A 116 0.35 -1.54 -4.78
N PHE A 117 -0.52 -2.25 -5.48
CA PHE A 117 -1.62 -2.97 -4.88
C PHE A 117 -1.87 -4.30 -5.58
N ILE A 118 -2.59 -5.18 -4.90
CA ILE A 118 -3.04 -6.47 -5.45
C ILE A 118 -4.56 -6.44 -5.53
N THR A 119 -5.14 -6.72 -6.72
CA THR A 119 -6.59 -6.82 -6.84
C THR A 119 -7.10 -8.07 -6.10
N PRO A 120 -8.32 -8.03 -5.55
CA PRO A 120 -8.93 -9.21 -4.98
C PRO A 120 -9.57 -10.08 -6.08
N PHE A 121 -9.91 -11.31 -5.71
CA PHE A 121 -10.72 -12.22 -6.52
C PHE A 121 -12.18 -11.74 -6.51
N MET A 122 -12.58 -10.93 -7.48
CA MET A 122 -13.89 -10.29 -7.53
C MET A 122 -14.82 -10.91 -8.58
N ASP A 123 -16.11 -10.96 -8.23
CA ASP A 123 -17.20 -11.20 -9.15
C ASP A 123 -18.00 -9.90 -9.31
N LYS A 124 -18.02 -9.32 -10.51
CA LYS A 124 -18.73 -8.06 -10.80
C LYS A 124 -20.24 -8.09 -10.51
N ASN A 125 -20.81 -9.28 -10.34
CA ASN A 125 -22.22 -9.47 -10.04
C ASN A 125 -22.50 -9.57 -8.52
N LYS A 126 -21.47 -9.41 -7.67
CA LYS A 126 -21.57 -9.47 -6.22
C LYS A 126 -21.06 -8.20 -5.57
N GLN A 127 -21.48 -7.96 -4.33
CA GLN A 127 -21.06 -6.80 -3.54
C GLN A 127 -20.14 -7.22 -2.38
N PRO A 128 -19.16 -6.42 -2.05
CA PRO A 128 -18.73 -5.21 -2.76
C PRO A 128 -18.05 -5.56 -4.10
N ASP A 129 -18.33 -4.78 -5.14
CA ASP A 129 -17.71 -4.88 -6.45
C ASP A 129 -16.54 -3.89 -6.64
N MET A 130 -16.17 -3.19 -5.58
CA MET A 130 -15.10 -2.20 -5.56
C MET A 130 -14.22 -2.36 -4.34
N VAL A 131 -12.90 -2.21 -4.53
CA VAL A 131 -11.89 -2.22 -3.47
C VAL A 131 -11.12 -0.89 -3.44
N PRO A 132 -11.00 -0.23 -2.27
CA PRO A 132 -10.20 0.96 -2.09
C PRO A 132 -8.77 0.62 -1.65
N TYR A 133 -7.79 1.39 -2.14
CA TYR A 133 -6.39 1.38 -1.69
C TYR A 133 -5.99 2.80 -1.31
N LEU A 134 -5.44 2.97 -0.11
CA LEU A 134 -5.08 4.26 0.45
C LEU A 134 -3.58 4.33 0.72
N TYR A 135 -2.95 5.43 0.30
CA TYR A 135 -1.52 5.65 0.49
C TYR A 135 -1.27 7.03 1.08
N ASN A 136 -0.44 7.09 2.12
CA ASN A 136 0.13 8.35 2.56
C ASN A 136 1.23 8.78 1.57
N THR A 137 1.02 9.91 0.93
CA THR A 137 1.92 10.48 -0.05
C THR A 137 2.25 11.94 0.24
N ASP A 138 2.29 12.33 1.53
CA ASP A 138 2.56 13.69 1.99
C ASP A 138 3.85 14.28 1.39
N TYR A 139 4.83 13.44 1.11
CA TYR A 139 6.11 13.81 0.49
C TYR A 139 5.95 14.38 -0.94
N LEU A 140 4.83 14.10 -1.63
CA LEU A 140 4.58 14.63 -2.99
C LEU A 140 4.46 16.14 -3.02
N SER A 141 3.96 16.78 -1.95
CA SER A 141 3.84 18.23 -1.87
C SER A 141 5.18 18.93 -2.11
N TYR A 142 6.26 18.38 -1.53
CA TYR A 142 7.60 18.92 -1.70
C TYR A 142 8.14 18.73 -3.13
N ILE A 143 7.75 17.65 -3.81
CA ILE A 143 8.12 17.40 -5.21
C ILE A 143 7.35 18.34 -6.12
N PHE A 144 6.04 18.45 -5.92
CA PHE A 144 5.16 19.26 -6.77
C PHE A 144 5.41 20.76 -6.62
N HIS A 145 5.84 21.23 -5.47
CA HIS A 145 6.22 22.64 -5.26
C HIS A 145 7.68 22.96 -5.58
N ASP A 146 8.50 21.98 -6.02
CA ASP A 146 9.87 22.22 -6.41
C ASP A 146 9.95 22.96 -7.76
N ARG A 147 10.31 24.25 -7.71
CA ARG A 147 10.40 25.12 -8.88
C ARG A 147 11.43 24.64 -9.90
N ASN A 148 12.52 24.00 -9.46
CA ASN A 148 13.55 23.52 -10.37
C ASN A 148 13.12 22.29 -11.13
N LEU A 149 12.41 21.36 -10.47
CA LEU A 149 11.78 20.22 -11.13
C LEU A 149 10.70 20.69 -12.12
N ARG A 150 9.82 21.61 -11.71
CA ARG A 150 8.75 22.16 -12.57
C ARG A 150 9.26 22.95 -13.79
N LYS A 151 10.49 23.49 -13.74
CA LYS A 151 11.12 24.12 -14.90
C LYS A 151 11.60 23.11 -15.93
N LYS A 152 12.02 21.93 -15.48
CA LYS A 152 12.60 20.87 -16.31
C LYS A 152 11.57 19.90 -16.85
N TYR A 153 10.53 19.62 -16.03
CA TYR A 153 9.59 18.54 -16.28
C TYR A 153 8.14 19.00 -16.19
N ASP A 154 7.29 18.39 -16.98
CA ASP A 154 5.88 18.24 -16.73
C ASP A 154 5.68 16.95 -15.95
N PHE A 155 4.87 17.02 -14.89
CA PHE A 155 4.54 15.86 -14.07
C PHE A 155 3.33 15.15 -14.65
N TRP A 156 3.47 13.84 -14.82
CA TRP A 156 2.38 12.97 -15.25
C TRP A 156 2.14 11.89 -14.20
N ILE A 157 0.91 11.46 -14.07
CA ILE A 157 0.56 10.32 -13.24
C ILE A 157 0.22 9.16 -14.18
N GLU A 158 0.96 8.06 -14.05
CA GLU A 158 0.64 6.79 -14.70
C GLU A 158 -0.20 5.93 -13.76
N PHE A 159 -1.21 5.29 -14.35
CA PHE A 159 -2.02 4.26 -13.72
C PHE A 159 -1.85 2.96 -14.52
N SER A 160 -1.20 1.99 -13.91
CA SER A 160 -0.95 0.68 -14.51
C SER A 160 -1.74 -0.38 -13.75
N LEU A 161 -2.48 -1.19 -14.50
CA LEU A 161 -3.18 -2.36 -13.98
C LEU A 161 -3.23 -3.44 -15.06
N PHE A 162 -2.46 -4.50 -14.84
CA PHE A 162 -2.51 -5.68 -15.67
C PHE A 162 -3.76 -6.49 -15.36
N GLY A 163 -4.43 -7.01 -16.39
CA GLY A 163 -5.59 -7.87 -16.26
C GLY A 163 -5.72 -8.85 -17.41
N VAL A 164 -6.38 -10.00 -17.16
CA VAL A 164 -6.57 -11.08 -18.12
C VAL A 164 -7.99 -11.65 -18.00
N PRO A 165 -8.84 -11.57 -19.04
CA PRO A 165 -10.26 -11.93 -18.94
C PRO A 165 -10.56 -13.43 -19.06
N TYR A 166 -9.60 -14.27 -19.40
CA TYR A 166 -9.82 -15.63 -19.91
C TYR A 166 -10.52 -16.57 -18.93
N ALA A 167 -10.25 -16.45 -17.64
CA ALA A 167 -10.96 -17.21 -16.60
C ALA A 167 -12.36 -16.66 -16.38
N ALA A 168 -12.48 -15.34 -16.25
CA ALA A 168 -13.77 -14.69 -16.02
C ALA A 168 -14.76 -14.87 -17.17
N GLN A 169 -14.29 -14.98 -18.41
CA GLN A 169 -15.14 -15.30 -19.58
C GLN A 169 -15.89 -16.63 -19.40
N LYS A 170 -15.33 -17.57 -18.63
CA LYS A 170 -15.92 -18.90 -18.37
C LYS A 170 -16.65 -18.96 -17.02
N GLU A 171 -16.22 -18.17 -16.06
CA GLU A 171 -16.62 -18.30 -14.65
C GLU A 171 -17.60 -17.22 -14.20
N ILE A 172 -17.59 -16.05 -14.85
CA ILE A 172 -18.38 -14.88 -14.45
C ILE A 172 -19.46 -14.58 -15.49
N LYS A 173 -20.71 -14.67 -15.08
CA LYS A 173 -21.86 -14.39 -15.95
C LYS A 173 -21.77 -12.99 -16.58
N GLY A 174 -21.91 -12.92 -17.88
CA GLY A 174 -21.86 -11.67 -18.66
C GLY A 174 -20.43 -11.17 -18.94
N CYS A 175 -19.42 -12.06 -18.87
CA CYS A 175 -18.06 -11.82 -19.30
C CYS A 175 -17.69 -12.57 -20.59
N GLU A 176 -18.58 -13.37 -21.15
CA GLU A 176 -18.34 -14.16 -22.35
C GLU A 176 -17.89 -13.26 -23.51
N GLY A 177 -16.71 -13.52 -24.06
CA GLY A 177 -16.13 -12.78 -25.19
C GLY A 177 -15.69 -11.34 -24.88
N ARG A 178 -15.78 -10.87 -23.64
CA ARG A 178 -15.31 -9.53 -23.24
C ARG A 178 -13.81 -9.53 -22.98
N ILE A 179 -13.20 -8.37 -23.22
CA ILE A 179 -11.76 -8.15 -23.04
C ILE A 179 -11.46 -7.04 -22.02
N ASP A 180 -12.47 -6.37 -21.49
CA ASP A 180 -12.34 -5.41 -20.41
C ASP A 180 -12.16 -6.13 -19.07
N THR A 181 -11.20 -5.70 -18.28
CA THR A 181 -10.75 -6.43 -17.08
C THR A 181 -11.15 -5.74 -15.78
N PHE A 182 -10.91 -4.45 -15.66
CA PHE A 182 -11.19 -3.64 -14.47
C PHE A 182 -11.61 -2.23 -14.84
N TYR A 183 -12.25 -1.53 -13.89
CA TYR A 183 -12.41 -0.09 -13.92
C TYR A 183 -11.58 0.54 -12.81
N GLY A 184 -10.80 1.58 -13.15
CA GLY A 184 -9.91 2.25 -12.20
C GLY A 184 -10.28 3.72 -11.98
N THR A 185 -10.29 4.14 -10.72
CA THR A 185 -10.43 5.53 -10.30
C THR A 185 -9.24 5.91 -9.43
N LEU A 186 -8.67 7.11 -9.67
CA LEU A 186 -7.57 7.64 -8.88
C LEU A 186 -7.80 9.10 -8.55
N ALA A 187 -7.67 9.44 -7.27
CA ALA A 187 -7.74 10.78 -6.75
C ALA A 187 -6.66 11.03 -5.67
N PHE A 188 -6.31 12.29 -5.49
CA PHE A 188 -5.56 12.74 -4.32
C PHE A 188 -6.49 13.59 -3.44
N VAL A 189 -6.57 13.24 -2.17
CA VAL A 189 -7.22 14.06 -1.14
C VAL A 189 -6.11 14.79 -0.39
N THR A 190 -6.14 16.12 -0.43
CA THR A 190 -5.06 16.93 0.13
C THR A 190 -5.59 18.10 0.94
N SER A 191 -4.86 18.49 1.99
CA SER A 191 -5.09 19.72 2.72
C SER A 191 -4.81 20.93 1.81
N ARG A 192 -5.22 22.13 2.22
CA ARG A 192 -4.77 23.35 1.54
C ARG A 192 -3.27 23.58 1.73
N PRO A 193 -2.56 24.10 0.70
CA PRO A 193 -1.13 24.32 0.80
C PRO A 193 -0.80 25.37 1.86
N SER A 194 0.20 25.09 2.71
CA SER A 194 0.78 26.07 3.61
C SER A 194 1.88 26.88 2.90
N ARG A 195 2.15 28.12 3.35
CA ARG A 195 3.24 28.96 2.80
C ARG A 195 4.64 28.34 3.02
N ALA A 196 4.77 27.34 3.89
CA ALA A 196 6.04 26.70 4.24
C ALA A 196 6.52 25.68 3.21
N LEU A 197 5.70 25.29 2.23
CA LEU A 197 6.02 24.26 1.23
C LEU A 197 7.04 24.68 0.14
N THR A 198 7.45 25.95 0.10
CA THR A 198 8.48 26.42 -0.85
C THR A 198 9.87 25.99 -0.40
N THR A 199 10.24 24.76 -0.66
CA THR A 199 11.48 24.14 -0.19
C THR A 199 12.38 23.69 -1.34
N SER A 200 13.67 23.62 -1.07
CA SER A 200 14.62 22.97 -1.98
C SER A 200 14.63 21.45 -1.71
N ASN A 201 13.95 20.74 -2.55
CA ASN A 201 13.88 19.29 -2.55
C ASN A 201 15.03 18.69 -3.38
N VAL A 202 15.60 17.58 -2.91
CA VAL A 202 16.54 16.74 -3.66
C VAL A 202 15.87 15.40 -3.87
N LEU A 203 15.61 15.05 -5.11
CA LEU A 203 14.95 13.81 -5.50
C LEU A 203 15.87 13.00 -6.39
N VAL A 204 16.14 11.74 -6.02
CA VAL A 204 16.98 10.81 -6.77
C VAL A 204 16.26 9.47 -6.91
N PRO A 205 15.75 9.12 -8.10
CA PRO A 205 15.33 7.76 -8.38
C PRO A 205 16.50 6.80 -8.24
N ILE A 206 16.35 5.74 -7.42
CA ILE A 206 17.42 4.74 -7.21
C ILE A 206 17.10 3.50 -8.04
N VAL A 207 15.93 2.95 -7.87
CA VAL A 207 15.42 1.80 -8.61
C VAL A 207 14.10 2.21 -9.25
N THR A 208 14.12 2.37 -10.57
CA THR A 208 12.96 2.82 -11.33
C THR A 208 12.32 1.65 -12.05
N LYS A 209 11.00 1.69 -12.14
CA LYS A 209 10.23 0.72 -12.90
C LYS A 209 10.53 0.84 -14.40
N LYS A 210 10.83 -0.28 -15.04
CA LYS A 210 10.76 -0.41 -16.49
C LYS A 210 9.37 -0.89 -16.89
N LEU A 211 8.90 -0.53 -18.08
CA LEU A 211 7.64 -1.03 -18.61
C LEU A 211 7.66 -2.55 -18.78
N GLY A 212 6.50 -3.17 -18.52
CA GLY A 212 6.36 -4.62 -18.60
C GLY A 212 6.98 -5.40 -17.43
N ASN A 213 7.84 -4.76 -16.65
CA ASN A 213 8.41 -5.30 -15.43
C ASN A 213 8.04 -4.41 -14.25
N TYR A 214 7.73 -4.97 -13.10
CA TYR A 214 7.29 -4.24 -11.90
C TYR A 214 8.43 -3.53 -11.16
N GLY A 215 9.27 -2.84 -11.91
CA GLY A 215 10.48 -2.24 -11.39
C GLY A 215 11.73 -3.01 -11.82
N SER A 216 12.87 -2.66 -11.26
CA SER A 216 14.05 -3.49 -11.35
C SER A 216 13.92 -4.60 -10.31
N ASN A 217 13.87 -5.83 -10.75
CA ASN A 217 13.74 -6.96 -9.83
C ASN A 217 15.02 -7.14 -9.01
N LEU A 218 14.84 -7.48 -7.74
CA LEU A 218 15.94 -7.92 -6.90
C LEU A 218 16.53 -9.23 -7.44
N ASN A 219 15.62 -10.14 -7.76
CA ASN A 219 15.92 -11.40 -8.42
C ASN A 219 14.68 -11.86 -9.21
N ASN A 220 14.85 -12.48 -10.37
CA ASN A 220 13.76 -13.05 -11.16
C ASN A 220 14.23 -14.24 -11.99
N TYR A 221 13.32 -15.13 -12.34
CA TYR A 221 13.62 -16.40 -13.01
C TYR A 221 14.17 -16.26 -14.43
N GLN A 222 13.91 -15.14 -15.11
CA GLN A 222 14.41 -14.92 -16.48
C GLN A 222 15.84 -14.40 -16.50
N GLU A 223 16.24 -13.61 -15.50
CA GLU A 223 17.53 -12.93 -15.47
C GLU A 223 18.53 -13.61 -14.54
N ASN A 224 18.19 -13.74 -13.27
CA ASN A 224 19.15 -14.09 -12.22
C ASN A 224 18.54 -14.91 -11.06
N ALA A 225 17.40 -15.56 -11.27
CA ALA A 225 16.80 -16.43 -10.25
C ALA A 225 17.75 -17.56 -9.85
N THR A 226 17.78 -17.85 -8.57
CA THR A 226 18.64 -18.87 -7.99
C THR A 226 17.98 -19.55 -6.80
N ASP A 227 18.16 -20.86 -6.69
CA ASP A 227 17.75 -21.65 -5.53
C ASP A 227 18.83 -21.64 -4.42
N THR A 228 19.93 -20.95 -4.64
CA THR A 228 21.05 -20.88 -3.70
C THR A 228 20.74 -19.88 -2.58
N ILE A 229 20.63 -20.38 -1.35
CA ILE A 229 20.47 -19.55 -0.15
C ILE A 229 21.62 -18.54 -0.04
N GLY A 230 21.28 -17.32 0.37
CA GLY A 230 22.25 -16.22 0.55
C GLY A 230 22.63 -15.46 -0.73
N LYS A 231 22.10 -15.86 -1.90
CA LYS A 231 22.42 -15.21 -3.18
C LYS A 231 21.40 -14.15 -3.61
N THR A 232 20.26 -14.04 -2.96
CA THR A 232 19.27 -12.99 -3.26
C THR A 232 19.64 -11.70 -2.54
N VAL A 233 20.64 -11.01 -3.10
CA VAL A 233 21.13 -9.73 -2.63
C VAL A 233 21.50 -8.83 -3.81
N LYS A 234 21.13 -7.55 -3.74
CA LYS A 234 21.47 -6.59 -4.79
C LYS A 234 21.79 -5.23 -4.20
N THR A 235 22.85 -4.61 -4.72
CA THR A 235 23.29 -3.27 -4.36
C THR A 235 23.04 -2.31 -5.51
N TYR A 236 22.33 -1.23 -5.23
CA TYR A 236 21.99 -0.18 -6.17
C TYR A 236 22.80 1.07 -5.81
N PRO A 237 23.76 1.49 -6.67
CA PRO A 237 24.46 2.75 -6.47
C PRO A 237 23.55 3.93 -6.84
N PHE A 238 23.67 5.03 -6.09
CA PHE A 238 23.00 6.28 -6.40
C PHE A 238 23.89 7.49 -6.03
N TYR A 239 23.57 8.63 -6.59
CA TYR A 239 24.34 9.86 -6.35
C TYR A 239 23.43 10.98 -5.83
N VAL A 240 23.76 11.48 -4.65
CA VAL A 240 23.09 12.63 -4.05
C VAL A 240 23.84 13.91 -4.43
N PRO A 241 23.26 14.78 -5.24
CA PRO A 241 23.98 15.93 -5.82
C PRO A 241 24.29 17.04 -4.81
N LYS A 242 23.59 17.03 -3.66
CA LYS A 242 23.70 18.09 -2.64
C LYS A 242 23.35 17.52 -1.28
N GLY A 243 24.11 17.89 -0.26
CA GLY A 243 23.79 17.51 1.12
C GLY A 243 22.45 18.06 1.58
N VAL A 244 21.73 17.29 2.38
CA VAL A 244 20.41 17.58 2.90
C VAL A 244 20.38 17.49 4.42
N LYS A 245 19.47 18.22 5.05
CA LYS A 245 19.29 18.22 6.51
C LYS A 245 18.38 17.13 6.98
N ASP A 246 17.46 16.72 6.10
CA ASP A 246 16.51 15.65 6.39
C ASP A 246 16.28 14.84 5.12
N ALA A 247 16.41 13.53 5.20
CA ALA A 247 16.30 12.62 4.09
C ALA A 247 15.53 11.37 4.44
N GLN A 248 14.95 10.75 3.41
CA GLN A 248 14.32 9.45 3.46
C GLN A 248 14.54 8.68 2.16
N ILE A 249 14.43 7.36 2.23
CA ILE A 249 14.20 6.50 1.07
C ILE A 249 12.77 5.96 1.17
N VAL A 250 12.03 6.04 0.07
CA VAL A 250 10.75 5.34 -0.09
C VAL A 250 11.03 4.06 -0.86
N LEU A 251 10.70 2.93 -0.26
CA LEU A 251 10.97 1.59 -0.78
C LEU A 251 9.67 0.80 -0.91
N VAL A 252 9.47 0.18 -2.08
CA VAL A 252 8.36 -0.74 -2.36
C VAL A 252 8.92 -2.07 -2.83
N THR A 253 8.57 -3.15 -2.16
CA THR A 253 8.90 -4.53 -2.55
C THR A 253 7.69 -5.43 -2.41
N SER A 254 7.57 -6.42 -3.28
CA SER A 254 6.59 -7.49 -3.18
C SER A 254 7.17 -8.76 -3.80
N ASN A 255 6.82 -9.93 -3.26
CA ASN A 255 7.35 -11.21 -3.71
C ASN A 255 6.27 -11.93 -4.52
N HIS A 256 6.64 -12.46 -5.68
CA HIS A 256 5.75 -13.12 -6.63
C HIS A 256 6.34 -14.42 -7.13
N GLY A 257 5.47 -15.32 -7.65
CA GLY A 257 5.85 -16.62 -8.17
C GLY A 257 5.12 -17.75 -7.46
N ALA A 258 4.03 -18.20 -8.10
CA ALA A 258 2.97 -19.04 -7.50
C ALA A 258 3.21 -20.55 -7.58
N ASN A 259 4.38 -21.01 -8.00
CA ASN A 259 4.69 -22.42 -8.01
C ASN A 259 4.87 -22.98 -6.59
N ARG A 260 4.74 -24.26 -6.45
CA ARG A 260 4.96 -24.96 -5.17
C ARG A 260 6.31 -24.54 -4.58
N ASP A 261 6.29 -24.14 -3.31
CA ASP A 261 7.46 -23.62 -2.58
C ASP A 261 8.06 -22.30 -3.15
N GLY A 262 7.32 -21.60 -4.04
CA GLY A 262 7.73 -20.32 -4.59
C GLY A 262 7.74 -19.20 -3.58
N GLU A 263 8.49 -18.13 -3.87
CA GLU A 263 8.71 -17.01 -2.95
C GLU A 263 7.46 -16.15 -2.73
N GLU A 264 6.42 -16.27 -3.54
CA GLU A 264 5.14 -15.59 -3.33
C GLU A 264 4.48 -15.97 -2.00
N TYR A 265 4.60 -17.22 -1.61
CA TYR A 265 3.95 -17.77 -0.41
C TYR A 265 4.90 -17.98 0.76
N ASN A 266 6.20 -17.81 0.57
CA ASN A 266 7.19 -17.92 1.62
C ASN A 266 7.56 -16.55 2.18
N ARG A 267 7.29 -16.32 3.45
CA ARG A 267 7.63 -15.07 4.12
C ARG A 267 9.08 -15.08 4.56
N ARG A 268 9.89 -14.18 3.97
CA ARG A 268 11.33 -14.08 4.21
C ARG A 268 11.69 -12.76 4.86
N TRP A 269 12.70 -12.77 5.71
CA TRP A 269 13.31 -11.56 6.19
C TRP A 269 13.98 -10.78 5.05
N HIS A 270 13.63 -9.51 4.96
CA HIS A 270 14.27 -8.53 4.10
C HIS A 270 15.13 -7.62 4.95
N TYR A 271 16.38 -7.47 4.59
CA TYR A 271 17.34 -6.57 5.24
C TYR A 271 17.73 -5.47 4.27
N VAL A 272 17.65 -4.21 4.73
CA VAL A 272 17.91 -3.03 3.90
C VAL A 272 19.06 -2.24 4.51
N TYR A 273 20.09 -2.02 3.72
CA TYR A 273 21.29 -1.31 4.13
C TYR A 273 21.48 -0.06 3.28
N VAL A 274 21.96 1.02 3.90
CA VAL A 274 22.44 2.22 3.21
C VAL A 274 23.91 2.40 3.58
N ASP A 275 24.77 2.48 2.58
CA ASP A 275 26.24 2.56 2.77
C ASP A 275 26.80 1.46 3.70
N GLY A 276 26.24 0.25 3.60
CA GLY A 276 26.62 -0.90 4.41
C GLY A 276 26.05 -0.92 5.83
N GLN A 277 25.33 0.11 6.27
CA GLN A 277 24.67 0.15 7.57
C GLN A 277 23.24 -0.33 7.46
N LEU A 278 22.81 -1.24 8.35
CA LEU A 278 21.44 -1.71 8.43
C LEU A 278 20.50 -0.56 8.82
N VAL A 279 19.56 -0.24 7.94
CA VAL A 279 18.56 0.82 8.17
C VAL A 279 17.26 0.23 8.68
N THR A 280 16.83 -0.92 8.13
CA THR A 280 15.63 -1.63 8.55
C THR A 280 15.69 -3.10 8.17
N SER A 281 14.88 -3.89 8.86
CA SER A 281 14.54 -5.25 8.46
C SER A 281 13.06 -5.49 8.64
N TYR A 282 12.45 -6.32 7.79
CA TYR A 282 11.03 -6.61 7.84
C TYR A 282 10.72 -7.96 7.19
N ILE A 283 9.58 -8.52 7.54
CA ILE A 283 8.93 -9.60 6.81
C ILE A 283 7.71 -9.00 6.10
N PRO A 284 7.57 -9.17 4.76
CA PRO A 284 6.42 -8.66 4.03
C PRO A 284 5.12 -9.36 4.43
N GLY A 285 3.98 -8.76 4.06
CA GLY A 285 2.65 -9.24 4.35
C GLY A 285 2.04 -8.70 5.63
N ARG A 286 0.80 -9.10 5.89
CA ARG A 286 0.00 -8.68 7.03
C ARG A 286 -0.03 -9.77 8.11
N PRO A 287 -0.36 -9.44 9.36
CA PRO A 287 -0.65 -10.45 10.38
C PRO A 287 -1.78 -11.38 9.96
N THR A 288 -2.77 -10.87 9.24
CA THR A 288 -3.92 -11.60 8.71
C THR A 288 -4.41 -10.97 7.41
N CYS A 289 -4.99 -11.78 6.51
CA CYS A 289 -5.68 -11.29 5.32
C CYS A 289 -7.21 -11.23 5.50
N GLU A 290 -7.74 -11.58 6.66
CA GLU A 290 -9.20 -11.61 6.88
C GLU A 290 -9.91 -10.28 6.63
N PRO A 291 -9.35 -9.10 6.95
CA PRO A 291 -9.98 -7.81 6.62
C PRO A 291 -10.30 -7.62 5.13
N TYR A 292 -9.60 -8.33 4.27
CA TYR A 292 -9.76 -8.25 2.80
C TYR A 292 -10.69 -9.31 2.23
N ARG A 293 -11.12 -10.30 3.03
CA ARG A 293 -12.04 -11.37 2.62
C ARG A 293 -13.30 -10.84 1.96
N ARG A 294 -13.88 -9.77 2.48
CA ARG A 294 -15.10 -9.15 1.95
C ARG A 294 -15.01 -8.70 0.49
N TYR A 295 -13.80 -8.35 0.03
CA TYR A 295 -13.57 -7.94 -1.36
C TYR A 295 -13.35 -9.12 -2.30
N ASN A 296 -13.08 -10.30 -1.77
CA ASN A 296 -12.82 -11.52 -2.53
C ASN A 296 -14.14 -12.29 -2.75
N THR A 297 -15.03 -11.70 -3.55
CA THR A 297 -16.41 -12.15 -3.75
C THR A 297 -16.55 -13.34 -4.70
N GLN A 298 -15.49 -13.68 -5.44
CA GLN A 298 -15.38 -14.87 -6.25
C GLN A 298 -14.75 -16.01 -5.41
N ARG A 299 -15.26 -17.24 -5.58
CA ARG A 299 -14.71 -18.43 -4.89
C ARG A 299 -13.42 -18.88 -5.57
N ASN A 300 -12.34 -18.25 -5.27
CA ASN A 300 -11.02 -18.58 -5.79
C ASN A 300 -9.94 -18.16 -4.81
N GLY A 301 -8.70 -18.60 -5.04
CA GLY A 301 -7.54 -18.18 -4.26
C GLY A 301 -7.53 -18.71 -2.83
N ILE A 302 -6.89 -17.94 -1.97
CA ILE A 302 -6.41 -18.36 -0.65
C ILE A 302 -7.44 -18.32 0.48
N TYR A 303 -8.59 -17.68 0.30
CA TYR A 303 -9.50 -17.37 1.42
C TYR A 303 -10.34 -18.56 1.91
N GLY A 304 -10.57 -19.57 1.10
CA GLY A 304 -11.45 -20.68 1.49
C GLY A 304 -12.86 -20.22 1.86
N ARG A 305 -13.67 -21.12 2.48
CA ARG A 305 -15.04 -20.80 2.87
C ARG A 305 -15.16 -20.11 4.22
N MET A 306 -14.20 -20.36 5.11
CA MET A 306 -14.23 -19.93 6.50
C MET A 306 -12.99 -19.10 6.82
N PRO A 307 -13.09 -18.12 7.75
CA PRO A 307 -11.97 -17.37 8.25
C PRO A 307 -10.85 -18.28 8.76
N GLN A 308 -9.60 -17.80 8.63
CA GLN A 308 -8.40 -18.51 9.07
C GLN A 308 -7.73 -17.74 10.21
N PRO A 309 -7.11 -18.43 11.17
CA PRO A 309 -6.37 -17.79 12.24
C PRO A 309 -5.09 -17.12 11.74
N ASN A 310 -4.59 -16.14 12.48
CA ASN A 310 -3.43 -15.35 12.09
C ASN A 310 -2.19 -16.19 11.77
N TYR A 311 -1.95 -17.26 12.50
CA TYR A 311 -0.78 -18.13 12.24
C TYR A 311 -0.81 -18.75 10.83
N ALA A 312 -2.00 -19.06 10.30
CA ALA A 312 -2.13 -19.58 8.94
C ALA A 312 -1.73 -18.53 7.90
N TRP A 313 -2.15 -17.27 8.10
CA TRP A 313 -1.75 -16.16 7.24
C TRP A 313 -0.27 -15.84 7.35
N GLN A 314 0.27 -15.81 8.56
CA GLN A 314 1.69 -15.48 8.82
C GLN A 314 2.66 -16.52 8.27
N SER A 315 2.22 -17.76 8.07
CA SER A 315 3.04 -18.82 7.49
C SER A 315 2.95 -18.90 5.96
N PHE A 316 2.07 -18.10 5.33
CA PHE A 316 1.66 -18.37 3.96
C PHE A 316 1.81 -17.17 3.01
N SER A 317 1.48 -15.94 3.39
CA SER A 317 1.29 -14.88 2.41
C SER A 317 2.21 -13.67 2.61
N ASN A 318 2.88 -13.23 1.53
CA ASN A 318 3.65 -11.99 1.49
C ASN A 318 2.78 -10.74 1.25
N TRP A 319 1.56 -10.92 0.79
CA TRP A 319 0.57 -9.90 0.53
C TRP A 319 -0.84 -10.51 0.57
N CYS A 320 -1.86 -9.67 0.67
CA CYS A 320 -3.25 -10.11 0.67
C CYS A 320 -3.97 -9.62 -0.60
N PRO A 321 -4.71 -10.49 -1.33
CA PRO A 321 -5.58 -10.04 -2.40
C PRO A 321 -6.60 -9.01 -1.89
N GLY A 322 -6.57 -7.81 -2.46
CA GLY A 322 -7.37 -6.66 -2.02
C GLY A 322 -6.64 -5.68 -1.13
N ASP A 323 -5.34 -5.88 -0.86
CA ASP A 323 -4.52 -5.00 -0.02
C ASP A 323 -3.53 -4.16 -0.83
N ALA A 324 -3.12 -3.05 -0.22
CA ALA A 324 -2.02 -2.22 -0.67
C ALA A 324 -0.68 -2.82 -0.24
N ILE A 325 0.31 -2.77 -1.13
CA ILE A 325 1.70 -3.06 -0.76
C ILE A 325 2.28 -1.84 -0.03
N ASP A 326 2.96 -2.06 1.08
CA ASP A 326 3.51 -0.99 1.90
C ASP A 326 4.54 -0.13 1.17
N ASN A 327 4.34 1.17 1.20
CA ASN A 327 5.38 2.15 0.93
C ASN A 327 6.22 2.31 2.19
N ARG A 328 7.38 1.65 2.25
CA ARG A 328 8.27 1.74 3.42
C ARG A 328 9.08 3.03 3.35
N ILE A 329 8.78 3.94 4.25
CA ILE A 329 9.52 5.19 4.41
C ILE A 329 10.66 4.95 5.38
N LEU A 330 11.90 5.06 4.90
CA LEU A 330 13.12 4.84 5.66
C LEU A 330 13.76 6.20 5.98
N PRO A 331 13.58 6.75 7.20
CA PRO A 331 14.16 8.02 7.56
C PRO A 331 15.68 7.87 7.73
N LEU A 332 16.44 8.79 7.12
CA LEU A 332 17.90 8.82 7.14
C LEU A 332 18.48 10.03 7.90
N GLY A 333 17.63 11.02 8.24
CA GLY A 333 18.08 12.27 8.84
C GLY A 333 18.99 13.09 7.92
N SER A 334 20.03 13.69 8.47
CA SER A 334 20.99 14.46 7.68
C SER A 334 21.82 13.54 6.78
N PHE A 335 21.92 13.90 5.49
CA PHE A 335 22.58 13.06 4.52
C PHE A 335 23.56 13.86 3.64
N LYS A 336 24.72 13.31 3.37
CA LYS A 336 25.80 14.00 2.65
C LYS A 336 25.59 13.94 1.13
N ALA A 337 26.20 14.88 0.40
CA ALA A 337 26.35 14.76 -1.04
C ALA A 337 27.39 13.69 -1.37
N GLY A 338 27.23 13.02 -2.52
CA GLY A 338 28.20 12.04 -3.00
C GLY A 338 27.58 10.75 -3.51
N LYS A 339 28.46 9.76 -3.69
CA LYS A 339 28.05 8.39 -4.08
C LYS A 339 27.62 7.62 -2.85
N HIS A 340 26.51 6.92 -2.96
CA HIS A 340 25.90 6.11 -1.92
C HIS A 340 25.41 4.78 -2.49
N THR A 341 25.07 3.86 -1.62
CA THR A 341 24.53 2.54 -1.99
C THR A 341 23.29 2.20 -1.19
N LEU A 342 22.29 1.61 -1.87
CA LEU A 342 21.16 0.94 -1.26
C LEU A 342 21.33 -0.56 -1.52
N THR A 343 21.43 -1.38 -0.47
CA THR A 343 21.53 -2.84 -0.61
C THR A 343 20.29 -3.47 0.01
N ILE A 344 19.67 -4.41 -0.74
CA ILE A 344 18.54 -5.21 -0.27
C ILE A 344 18.98 -6.67 -0.31
N SER A 345 18.81 -7.37 0.81
CA SER A 345 19.16 -8.79 0.98
C SER A 345 17.96 -9.57 1.51
N VAL A 346 17.67 -10.68 0.85
CA VAL A 346 16.66 -11.66 1.27
C VAL A 346 17.35 -13.02 1.33
N PRO A 347 18.16 -13.28 2.38
CA PRO A 347 19.14 -14.39 2.39
C PRO A 347 18.52 -15.78 2.31
N GLU A 348 17.27 -15.95 2.76
CA GLU A 348 16.59 -17.23 2.75
C GLU A 348 15.73 -17.46 1.51
N ALA A 349 15.67 -16.49 0.56
CA ALA A 349 14.88 -16.64 -0.65
C ALA A 349 15.43 -17.73 -1.56
N GLN A 350 14.51 -18.55 -2.09
CA GLN A 350 14.80 -19.61 -3.05
C GLN A 350 13.76 -19.54 -4.17
N PHE A 351 14.21 -19.42 -5.40
CA PHE A 351 13.32 -19.39 -6.57
C PHE A 351 13.25 -20.78 -7.19
N ALA A 352 12.44 -21.66 -6.57
CA ALA A 352 12.26 -23.04 -6.98
C ALA A 352 11.91 -23.12 -8.47
N GLU A 353 12.56 -24.04 -9.19
CA GLU A 353 12.40 -24.22 -10.63
C GLU A 353 12.66 -22.93 -11.45
N LYS A 354 13.45 -22.02 -10.90
CA LYS A 354 13.78 -20.71 -11.49
C LYS A 354 12.54 -19.84 -11.75
N GLN A 355 11.51 -19.97 -10.93
CA GLN A 355 10.30 -19.16 -11.02
C GLN A 355 10.24 -18.17 -9.87
N GLY A 356 9.56 -17.06 -10.14
CA GLY A 356 9.33 -16.00 -9.18
C GLY A 356 10.21 -14.78 -9.38
N ASP A 357 9.82 -13.72 -8.72
CA ASP A 357 10.51 -12.44 -8.76
C ASP A 357 10.19 -11.60 -7.51
N ILE A 358 11.09 -10.66 -7.23
CA ILE A 358 10.92 -9.65 -6.18
C ILE A 358 11.07 -8.27 -6.83
N PRO A 359 10.00 -7.67 -7.37
CA PRO A 359 10.06 -6.33 -7.93
C PRO A 359 10.32 -5.28 -6.87
N VAL A 360 11.28 -4.39 -7.16
CA VAL A 360 11.74 -3.33 -6.27
C VAL A 360 11.56 -1.98 -6.95
N SER A 361 11.03 -1.01 -6.20
CA SER A 361 11.10 0.41 -6.53
C SER A 361 11.67 1.17 -5.34
N ALA A 362 12.57 2.11 -5.59
CA ALA A 362 13.14 2.94 -4.54
C ALA A 362 13.53 4.32 -5.06
N PHE A 363 13.29 5.34 -4.25
CA PHE A 363 13.81 6.67 -4.51
C PHE A 363 14.25 7.35 -3.21
N PHE A 364 15.27 8.17 -3.33
CA PHE A 364 15.74 9.06 -2.27
C PHE A 364 15.06 10.43 -2.40
N GLN A 365 14.62 10.97 -1.28
CA GLN A 365 14.14 12.33 -1.17
C GLN A 365 14.80 13.00 0.03
N GLY A 366 15.23 14.24 -0.15
CA GLY A 366 15.80 15.01 0.95
C GLY A 366 15.49 16.50 0.83
N LEU A 367 15.47 17.18 1.97
CA LEU A 367 15.28 18.62 2.07
C LEU A 367 16.55 19.30 2.53
N THR A 368 16.99 20.35 1.83
CA THR A 368 18.10 21.17 2.27
C THR A 368 17.72 22.12 3.41
N ARG A 369 16.43 22.37 3.58
CA ARG A 369 15.82 23.13 4.68
C ARG A 369 14.47 22.51 5.05
N GLY A 370 14.15 22.52 6.35
CA GLY A 370 12.90 21.93 6.86
C GLY A 370 13.03 20.45 7.18
N LYS A 371 11.92 19.82 7.44
CA LYS A 371 11.77 18.38 7.69
C LYS A 371 10.75 17.78 6.73
N LEU A 372 10.98 16.56 6.31
CA LEU A 372 10.00 15.75 5.62
C LEU A 372 8.85 15.40 6.58
N PRO A 373 7.63 15.30 6.09
CA PRO A 373 6.50 14.91 6.93
C PRO A 373 6.71 13.46 7.37
N ILE A 374 6.81 13.26 8.67
CA ILE A 374 6.69 11.94 9.27
C ILE A 374 5.25 11.90 9.80
N ARG A 375 4.34 11.36 9.03
CA ARG A 375 3.06 10.97 9.59
C ARG A 375 3.33 9.80 10.51
N LYS A 376 3.24 10.03 11.83
CA LYS A 376 2.88 8.91 12.70
C LYS A 376 1.56 8.42 12.12
N GLU A 377 1.50 7.18 11.68
CA GLU A 377 0.21 6.55 11.43
C GLU A 377 -0.58 6.76 12.71
N GLU A 378 -1.50 7.74 12.70
CA GLU A 378 -2.67 7.64 13.56
C GLU A 378 -3.37 6.41 12.99
N GLN A 379 -3.08 5.25 13.56
CA GLN A 379 -3.97 4.12 13.46
C GLN A 379 -5.29 4.67 14.01
N LYS A 380 -6.19 5.09 13.13
CA LYS A 380 -7.60 5.12 13.49
C LYS A 380 -7.85 3.69 13.94
N GLU A 381 -8.02 3.54 15.24
CA GLU A 381 -8.50 2.26 15.75
C GLU A 381 -9.73 1.93 14.91
N PRO A 382 -9.74 0.78 14.23
CA PRO A 382 -10.90 0.42 13.43
C PRO A 382 -12.12 0.47 14.35
N GLU A 383 -13.22 1.00 13.86
CA GLU A 383 -14.49 0.99 14.59
C GLU A 383 -14.85 -0.48 14.83
N LEU A 384 -14.69 -0.92 16.07
CA LEU A 384 -14.87 -2.32 16.43
C LEU A 384 -16.38 -2.63 16.44
N GLN A 385 -16.77 -3.74 15.81
CA GLN A 385 -18.13 -4.24 15.81
C GLN A 385 -18.43 -5.12 17.04
N THR A 386 -17.39 -5.37 17.84
CA THR A 386 -17.48 -6.19 19.05
C THR A 386 -17.09 -5.41 20.29
N GLY A 387 -17.72 -5.74 21.42
CA GLY A 387 -17.37 -5.20 22.72
C GLY A 387 -16.78 -6.28 23.63
N ILE A 388 -15.93 -5.88 24.56
CA ILE A 388 -15.40 -6.77 25.59
C ILE A 388 -15.55 -6.15 26.98
N THR A 389 -15.74 -7.00 27.99
CA THR A 389 -15.63 -6.62 29.41
C THR A 389 -14.38 -7.29 30.00
N PHE A 390 -13.40 -6.49 30.42
CA PHE A 390 -12.15 -6.94 31.02
C PHE A 390 -11.91 -6.24 32.35
N ASP A 391 -11.66 -7.01 33.42
CA ASP A 391 -11.47 -6.50 34.77
C ASP A 391 -10.00 -6.35 35.23
N GLY A 392 -9.07 -6.57 34.28
CA GLY A 392 -7.62 -6.60 34.54
C GLY A 392 -7.05 -8.02 34.67
N THR A 393 -7.91 -9.01 34.80
CA THR A 393 -7.53 -10.43 34.95
C THR A 393 -8.38 -11.35 34.10
N ILE A 394 -9.68 -11.12 34.02
CA ILE A 394 -10.61 -11.97 33.28
C ILE A 394 -11.33 -11.15 32.21
N ILE A 395 -11.31 -11.65 30.98
CA ILE A 395 -12.23 -11.20 29.91
C ILE A 395 -13.53 -11.95 30.14
N SER A 396 -14.49 -11.30 30.81
CA SER A 396 -15.71 -11.96 31.29
C SER A 396 -16.83 -12.03 30.26
N ARG A 397 -16.83 -11.10 29.27
CA ARG A 397 -17.87 -11.00 28.26
C ARG A 397 -17.31 -10.52 26.93
N ILE A 398 -17.79 -11.13 25.86
CA ILE A 398 -17.53 -10.74 24.47
C ILE A 398 -18.89 -10.52 23.81
N GLU A 399 -19.16 -9.32 23.33
CA GLU A 399 -20.42 -8.90 22.75
C GLU A 399 -20.26 -8.61 21.26
N SER A 400 -21.23 -9.03 20.45
CA SER A 400 -21.31 -8.71 19.03
C SER A 400 -22.77 -8.77 18.58
N GLU A 401 -23.16 -7.85 17.70
CA GLU A 401 -24.46 -7.92 17.00
C GLU A 401 -24.45 -9.03 15.94
N GLN A 402 -23.25 -9.42 15.48
CA GLN A 402 -23.05 -10.46 14.49
C GLN A 402 -22.57 -11.76 15.15
N SER A 403 -22.79 -12.87 14.44
CA SER A 403 -22.33 -14.17 14.91
C SER A 403 -20.79 -14.24 14.91
N ILE A 404 -20.23 -14.61 16.06
CA ILE A 404 -18.80 -14.85 16.22
C ILE A 404 -18.46 -16.24 15.71
N TYR A 405 -17.48 -16.33 14.81
CA TYR A 405 -17.00 -17.60 14.26
C TYR A 405 -16.01 -18.28 15.19
N PHE A 406 -14.98 -17.56 15.64
CA PHE A 406 -14.06 -17.99 16.68
C PHE A 406 -13.35 -16.79 17.33
N ILE A 407 -12.66 -17.04 18.42
CA ILE A 407 -11.81 -16.07 19.12
C ILE A 407 -10.44 -16.64 19.33
N GLU A 408 -9.41 -15.81 19.28
CA GLU A 408 -8.05 -16.17 19.70
C GLU A 408 -7.40 -15.04 20.50
N LEU A 409 -6.58 -15.40 21.49
CA LEU A 409 -5.74 -14.47 22.20
C LEU A 409 -4.28 -14.72 21.84
N CYS A 410 -3.59 -13.68 21.39
CA CYS A 410 -2.17 -13.71 21.05
C CYS A 410 -1.36 -12.85 22.00
N ASN A 411 -0.08 -13.18 22.21
CA ASN A 411 0.84 -12.26 22.87
C ASN A 411 1.30 -11.14 21.90
N ALA A 412 2.15 -10.22 22.38
CA ALA A 412 2.62 -9.08 21.60
C ALA A 412 3.42 -9.49 20.34
N GLU A 413 4.05 -10.66 20.34
CA GLU A 413 4.80 -11.24 19.23
C GLU A 413 3.88 -12.00 18.24
N GLY A 414 2.56 -12.02 18.47
CA GLY A 414 1.58 -12.69 17.63
C GLY A 414 1.46 -14.21 17.90
N LYS A 415 2.13 -14.75 18.92
CA LYS A 415 1.99 -16.16 19.30
C LYS A 415 0.62 -16.40 19.92
N GLN A 416 -0.13 -17.36 19.39
CA GLN A 416 -1.42 -17.78 19.93
C GLN A 416 -1.25 -18.39 21.32
N MET A 417 -1.96 -17.82 22.29
CA MET A 417 -1.97 -18.25 23.70
C MET A 417 -3.27 -18.96 24.08
N PHE A 418 -4.38 -18.59 23.40
CA PHE A 418 -5.69 -19.19 23.63
C PHE A 418 -6.51 -19.18 22.32
N TYR A 419 -7.39 -20.16 22.17
CA TYR A 419 -8.29 -20.27 21.04
C TYR A 419 -9.62 -20.90 21.47
N SER A 420 -10.74 -20.39 20.94
CA SER A 420 -12.06 -21.01 21.12
C SER A 420 -12.97 -20.75 19.92
N VAL A 421 -13.74 -21.78 19.52
CA VAL A 421 -14.77 -21.66 18.49
C VAL A 421 -16.08 -21.05 19.00
N LYS A 422 -16.12 -20.67 20.27
CA LYS A 422 -17.27 -19.99 20.87
C LYS A 422 -16.77 -18.85 21.76
N PRO A 423 -17.50 -17.72 21.79
CA PRO A 423 -17.20 -16.68 22.76
C PRO A 423 -17.37 -17.23 24.17
N MET A 424 -16.34 -17.15 24.97
CA MET A 424 -16.35 -17.60 26.37
C MET A 424 -15.40 -16.72 27.19
N PRO A 425 -15.60 -16.65 28.51
CA PRO A 425 -14.67 -15.96 29.38
C PRO A 425 -13.25 -16.52 29.25
N ILE A 426 -12.25 -15.62 29.27
CA ILE A 426 -10.84 -15.99 29.22
C ILE A 426 -10.17 -15.51 30.52
N ASP A 427 -9.69 -16.46 31.30
CA ASP A 427 -8.96 -16.20 32.55
C ASP A 427 -7.46 -16.03 32.23
N LEU A 428 -6.95 -14.83 32.47
CA LEU A 428 -5.55 -14.48 32.26
C LEU A 428 -4.71 -14.60 33.54
N THR A 429 -5.25 -15.14 34.65
CA THR A 429 -4.56 -15.21 35.94
C THR A 429 -3.15 -15.83 35.83
N HIS A 430 -3.03 -16.87 35.03
CA HIS A 430 -1.78 -17.63 34.80
C HIS A 430 -0.92 -17.13 33.64
N PHE A 431 -1.32 -16.04 32.99
CA PHE A 431 -0.53 -15.42 31.92
C PHE A 431 0.46 -14.40 32.52
N ASP A 432 1.55 -14.15 31.84
CA ASP A 432 2.51 -13.13 32.23
C ASP A 432 1.89 -11.72 32.12
N LYS A 433 2.45 -10.75 32.85
CA LYS A 433 2.12 -9.33 32.69
C LYS A 433 2.56 -8.88 31.28
N GLY A 434 1.74 -8.11 30.61
CA GLY A 434 2.07 -7.66 29.26
C GLY A 434 0.86 -7.32 28.42
N VAL A 435 1.12 -7.07 27.13
CA VAL A 435 0.10 -6.75 26.14
C VAL A 435 -0.29 -8.03 25.39
N TYR A 436 -1.59 -8.23 25.29
CA TYR A 436 -2.20 -9.31 24.50
C TYR A 436 -3.16 -8.72 23.48
N LEU A 437 -3.40 -9.44 22.39
CA LEU A 437 -4.32 -9.10 21.33
C LEU A 437 -5.42 -10.16 21.30
N LEU A 438 -6.65 -9.77 21.62
CA LEU A 438 -7.83 -10.62 21.45
C LEU A 438 -8.43 -10.35 20.08
N ASN A 439 -8.31 -11.31 19.18
CA ASN A 439 -8.90 -11.28 17.85
C ASN A 439 -10.25 -12.01 17.88
N ILE A 440 -11.29 -11.33 17.44
CA ILE A 440 -12.66 -11.85 17.36
C ILE A 440 -13.04 -11.91 15.88
N TYR A 441 -13.22 -13.12 15.36
CA TYR A 441 -13.53 -13.38 13.97
C TYR A 441 -15.03 -13.54 13.79
N LEU A 442 -15.62 -12.70 12.93
CA LEU A 442 -17.05 -12.72 12.63
C LEU A 442 -17.33 -13.55 11.37
N PHE A 443 -18.56 -14.07 11.24
CA PHE A 443 -18.95 -14.86 10.08
C PHE A 443 -19.00 -14.09 8.76
N ASP A 444 -19.08 -12.77 8.80
CA ASP A 444 -19.01 -11.88 7.63
C ASP A 444 -17.58 -11.61 7.15
N GLY A 445 -16.57 -12.12 7.86
CA GLY A 445 -15.16 -11.98 7.55
C GLY A 445 -14.47 -10.77 8.21
N VAL A 446 -15.18 -10.02 9.04
CA VAL A 446 -14.57 -8.95 9.85
C VAL A 446 -13.77 -9.57 10.99
N VAL A 447 -12.63 -8.98 11.29
CA VAL A 447 -11.79 -9.35 12.46
C VAL A 447 -11.60 -8.11 13.32
N ASP A 448 -12.18 -8.14 14.51
CA ASP A 448 -11.95 -7.11 15.52
C ASP A 448 -10.81 -7.51 16.44
N THR A 449 -9.87 -6.61 16.63
CA THR A 449 -8.73 -6.83 17.53
C THR A 449 -8.80 -5.89 18.72
N HIS A 450 -8.98 -6.46 19.91
CA HIS A 450 -8.96 -5.74 21.18
C HIS A 450 -7.59 -5.87 21.83
N LYS A 451 -6.99 -4.73 22.17
CA LYS A 451 -5.74 -4.69 22.94
C LYS A 451 -6.06 -4.89 24.43
N ILE A 452 -5.49 -5.93 25.04
CA ILE A 452 -5.62 -6.28 26.44
C ILE A 452 -4.30 -6.00 27.14
N GLU A 453 -4.30 -5.17 28.15
CA GLU A 453 -3.11 -4.91 28.97
C GLU A 453 -3.28 -5.57 30.36
N LYS A 454 -2.56 -6.67 30.58
CA LYS A 454 -2.48 -7.31 31.89
C LYS A 454 -1.41 -6.64 32.75
N LYS A 455 -1.82 -6.04 33.84
CA LYS A 455 -0.95 -5.31 34.78
C LYS A 455 -0.30 -6.22 35.82
#